data_2e66aa3565c716affae3b3bca87e7536
#
_entry.id   2e66aa3565c716affae3b3bca87e7536
#
_cell.length_a   1.000
_cell.length_b   1.000
_cell.length_c   1.000
_cell.angle_alpha   90.00
_cell.angle_beta   90.00
_cell.angle_gamma   90.00
#
_symmetry.space_group_name_H-M   'P 1'
#
loop_
_entity.id
_entity.type
_entity.pdbx_description
1 polymer ?
#
loop_
_entity_poly.entity_id
_entity_poly.type
_entity_poly.pdbx_seq_one_letter_code
_entity_poly.pdbx_strand_id
1 'polypeptide(L)'
;MLDMKKLVKYAGIAFGVIVLFCGAVIGYCLSQPEPEGFPILEYHMVQAEEPKEAAAYNVPVEDFQQQLDYLQAEGYTTISIRDFLRAKKGLQELPAKPVILTFDDGYRTNYTELLPLLEARNMKATIFMVGNDIGQDKYLTWEQLRDMQKRGIEIGSHTANHLPLTDMDLATAREEVKLSKLLMEWNKVDTIYTLSYPNGKFTPELRDMLKEEEYLAAVTGDPGYNTFDTDPYLLQRTNIPHPTFGLLEFKWRLLKTRIWTQLGINQHIQ
;
A
#
# COMPACT_ATOMS: atom_id res chain seq x y z
N MET A 1 28.69 -12.18 -41.59
CA MET A 1 29.20 -11.50 -40.38
C MET A 1 28.47 -10.15 -40.26
N LEU A 2 27.57 -9.97 -39.29
CA LEU A 2 26.92 -8.66 -39.09
C LEU A 2 27.98 -7.62 -38.73
N ASP A 3 27.96 -6.49 -39.43
CA ASP A 3 28.85 -5.36 -39.16
C ASP A 3 28.52 -4.77 -37.78
N MET A 4 29.34 -5.05 -36.79
CA MET A 4 29.17 -4.66 -35.38
C MET A 4 28.98 -3.14 -35.22
N LYS A 5 29.63 -2.34 -36.09
CA LYS A 5 29.49 -0.87 -36.10
C LYS A 5 28.08 -0.43 -36.52
N LYS A 6 27.46 -1.13 -37.48
CA LYS A 6 26.07 -0.86 -37.88
C LYS A 6 25.11 -1.28 -36.80
N LEU A 7 25.33 -2.42 -36.15
CA LEU A 7 24.49 -2.91 -35.03
C LEU A 7 24.48 -1.89 -33.88
N VAL A 8 25.65 -1.41 -33.43
CA VAL A 8 25.78 -0.39 -32.38
C VAL A 8 25.09 0.92 -32.78
N LYS A 9 25.25 1.35 -34.04
CA LYS A 9 24.58 2.57 -34.54
C LYS A 9 23.05 2.44 -34.50
N TYR A 10 22.49 1.31 -34.97
CA TYR A 10 21.05 1.10 -34.97
C TYR A 10 20.50 0.93 -33.54
N ALA A 11 21.23 0.26 -32.64
CA ALA A 11 20.89 0.17 -31.23
C ALA A 11 20.84 1.57 -30.56
N GLY A 12 21.83 2.44 -30.87
CA GLY A 12 21.85 3.82 -30.35
C GLY A 12 20.67 4.66 -30.88
N ILE A 13 20.34 4.53 -32.19
CA ILE A 13 19.16 5.21 -32.75
C ILE A 13 17.87 4.70 -32.12
N ALA A 14 17.70 3.38 -32.00
CA ALA A 14 16.52 2.79 -31.36
C ALA A 14 16.37 3.26 -29.91
N PHE A 15 17.45 3.26 -29.14
CA PHE A 15 17.46 3.80 -27.77
C PHE A 15 17.06 5.26 -27.73
N GLY A 16 17.60 6.11 -28.60
CA GLY A 16 17.24 7.53 -28.69
C GLY A 16 15.74 7.74 -29.01
N VAL A 17 15.20 6.94 -29.94
CA VAL A 17 13.75 6.98 -30.27
C VAL A 17 12.89 6.57 -29.07
N ILE A 18 13.28 5.51 -28.35
CA ILE A 18 12.56 5.07 -27.14
C ILE A 18 12.57 6.17 -26.08
N VAL A 19 13.72 6.79 -25.81
CA VAL A 19 13.83 7.89 -24.83
C VAL A 19 12.94 9.07 -25.21
N LEU A 20 12.94 9.47 -26.48
CA LEU A 20 12.09 10.56 -26.98
C LEU A 20 10.61 10.21 -26.87
N PHE A 21 10.24 8.96 -27.21
CA PHE A 21 8.86 8.49 -27.10
C PHE A 21 8.39 8.46 -25.64
N CYS A 22 9.19 7.90 -24.73
CA CYS A 22 8.89 7.90 -23.29
C CYS A 22 8.77 9.33 -22.74
N GLY A 23 9.68 10.22 -23.14
CA GLY A 23 9.62 11.63 -22.75
C GLY A 23 8.36 12.33 -23.25
N ALA A 24 7.94 12.04 -24.48
CA ALA A 24 6.70 12.59 -25.07
C ALA A 24 5.45 12.06 -24.31
N VAL A 25 5.41 10.76 -24.00
CA VAL A 25 4.30 10.16 -23.22
C VAL A 25 4.23 10.78 -21.83
N ILE A 26 5.36 10.89 -21.13
CA ILE A 26 5.41 11.52 -19.80
C ILE A 26 4.95 12.98 -19.90
N GLY A 27 5.47 13.74 -20.85
CA GLY A 27 5.08 15.13 -21.07
C GLY A 27 3.60 15.29 -21.37
N TYR A 28 3.03 14.41 -22.19
CA TYR A 28 1.59 14.36 -22.44
C TYR A 28 0.80 14.08 -21.15
N CYS A 29 1.15 13.03 -20.41
CA CYS A 29 0.47 12.71 -19.16
C CYS A 29 0.55 13.83 -18.12
N LEU A 30 1.69 14.52 -18.02
CA LEU A 30 1.86 15.66 -17.13
C LEU A 30 1.04 16.89 -17.56
N SER A 31 0.75 17.05 -18.85
CA SER A 31 -0.10 18.12 -19.37
C SER A 31 -1.60 17.87 -19.14
N GLN A 32 -1.99 16.62 -18.83
CA GLN A 32 -3.37 16.28 -18.51
C GLN A 32 -3.68 16.59 -17.04
N PRO A 33 -4.95 16.83 -16.69
CA PRO A 33 -5.39 16.87 -15.28
C PRO A 33 -4.92 15.65 -14.50
N GLU A 34 -4.80 15.77 -13.19
CA GLU A 34 -4.60 14.58 -12.36
C GLU A 34 -5.75 13.60 -12.57
N PRO A 35 -5.48 12.27 -12.59
CA PRO A 35 -6.55 11.28 -12.72
C PRO A 35 -7.50 11.43 -11.52
N GLU A 36 -8.76 11.12 -11.76
CA GLU A 36 -9.73 11.04 -10.67
C GLU A 36 -9.31 9.98 -9.65
N GLY A 37 -9.57 10.25 -8.37
CA GLY A 37 -9.26 9.34 -7.29
C GLY A 37 -7.98 9.67 -6.53
N PHE A 38 -7.43 8.68 -5.86
CA PHE A 38 -6.29 8.84 -4.96
C PHE A 38 -5.43 7.57 -4.86
N PRO A 39 -4.13 7.71 -4.57
CA PRO A 39 -3.24 6.57 -4.35
C PRO A 39 -3.37 6.03 -2.92
N ILE A 40 -3.16 4.73 -2.77
CA ILE A 40 -2.87 4.07 -1.49
C ILE A 40 -1.42 3.61 -1.54
N LEU A 41 -0.62 3.98 -0.55
CA LEU A 41 0.79 3.64 -0.47
C LEU A 41 0.99 2.41 0.40
N GLU A 42 1.74 1.44 -0.11
CA GLU A 42 2.06 0.19 0.55
C GLU A 42 3.47 0.21 1.09
N TYR A 43 3.60 0.19 2.39
CA TYR A 43 4.83 0.05 3.16
C TYR A 43 4.79 -1.23 4.00
N HIS A 44 5.93 -1.55 4.62
CA HIS A 44 6.03 -2.63 5.60
C HIS A 44 6.76 -2.11 6.85
N MET A 45 8.09 -2.06 6.81
CA MET A 45 8.92 -1.56 7.89
C MET A 45 9.32 -0.10 7.69
N VAL A 46 9.37 0.65 8.80
CA VAL A 46 10.07 1.94 8.89
C VAL A 46 10.99 1.84 10.09
N GLN A 47 12.30 1.81 9.89
CA GLN A 47 13.27 1.77 10.98
C GLN A 47 14.62 2.34 10.57
N ALA A 48 15.36 2.89 11.55
CA ALA A 48 16.65 3.53 11.33
C ALA A 48 17.76 2.53 10.98
N GLU A 49 17.77 1.39 11.67
CA GLU A 49 18.74 0.32 11.40
C GLU A 49 18.25 -0.59 10.27
N GLU A 50 19.14 -0.89 9.32
CA GLU A 50 18.81 -1.81 8.25
C GLU A 50 18.65 -3.24 8.80
N PRO A 51 17.49 -3.90 8.59
CA PRO A 51 17.28 -5.24 9.09
C PRO A 51 18.16 -6.23 8.32
N LYS A 52 18.68 -7.25 9.01
CA LYS A 52 19.48 -8.33 8.37
C LYS A 52 18.65 -9.14 7.38
N GLU A 53 17.37 -9.28 7.65
CA GLU A 53 16.38 -9.97 6.83
C GLU A 53 15.33 -8.97 6.38
N ALA A 54 14.76 -9.20 5.19
CA ALA A 54 13.71 -8.34 4.64
C ALA A 54 14.10 -6.86 4.41
N ALA A 55 15.39 -6.57 4.19
CA ALA A 55 15.89 -5.21 3.93
C ALA A 55 15.13 -4.52 2.79
N ALA A 56 14.69 -5.26 1.77
CA ALA A 56 13.92 -4.74 0.65
C ALA A 56 12.57 -4.10 1.06
N TYR A 57 12.05 -4.44 2.23
CA TYR A 57 10.77 -3.93 2.77
C TYR A 57 10.97 -2.81 3.80
N ASN A 58 12.21 -2.46 4.13
CA ASN A 58 12.50 -1.37 5.06
C ASN A 58 12.65 -0.03 4.35
N VAL A 59 11.90 0.97 4.78
CA VAL A 59 12.16 2.36 4.42
C VAL A 59 12.88 3.01 5.61
N PRO A 60 14.14 3.50 5.43
CA PRO A 60 14.85 4.18 6.50
C PRO A 60 14.07 5.38 7.04
N VAL A 61 14.17 5.63 8.34
CA VAL A 61 13.42 6.71 9.02
C VAL A 61 13.62 8.07 8.34
N GLU A 62 14.85 8.39 7.94
CA GLU A 62 15.15 9.67 7.28
C GLU A 62 14.47 9.78 5.90
N ASP A 63 14.48 8.70 5.11
CA ASP A 63 13.80 8.67 3.82
C ASP A 63 12.28 8.79 4.01
N PHE A 64 11.72 8.08 4.99
CA PHE A 64 10.31 8.15 5.30
C PHE A 64 9.88 9.56 5.74
N GLN A 65 10.67 10.24 6.59
CA GLN A 65 10.42 11.64 6.95
C GLN A 65 10.37 12.54 5.72
N GLN A 66 11.34 12.41 4.79
CA GLN A 66 11.35 13.18 3.55
C GLN A 66 10.13 12.88 2.68
N GLN A 67 9.65 11.63 2.65
CA GLN A 67 8.43 11.25 1.92
C GLN A 67 7.19 11.90 2.53
N LEU A 68 7.05 11.91 3.86
CA LEU A 68 5.93 12.57 4.55
C LEU A 68 5.95 14.09 4.33
N ASP A 69 7.12 14.71 4.44
CA ASP A 69 7.28 16.15 4.20
C ASP A 69 6.95 16.53 2.74
N TYR A 70 7.34 15.68 1.80
CA TYR A 70 6.96 15.84 0.39
C TYR A 70 5.44 15.72 0.20
N LEU A 71 4.78 14.73 0.79
CA LEU A 71 3.33 14.59 0.68
C LEU A 71 2.61 15.84 1.22
N GLN A 72 3.04 16.38 2.37
CA GLN A 72 2.47 17.62 2.91
C GLN A 72 2.72 18.83 2.00
N ALA A 73 3.93 18.97 1.49
CA ALA A 73 4.30 20.08 0.59
C ALA A 73 3.50 20.07 -0.73
N GLU A 74 3.17 18.87 -1.23
CA GLU A 74 2.32 18.68 -2.42
C GLU A 74 0.81 18.80 -2.12
N GLY A 75 0.42 19.07 -0.87
CA GLY A 75 -0.97 19.26 -0.45
C GLY A 75 -1.75 17.98 -0.23
N TYR A 76 -1.09 16.83 -0.11
CA TYR A 76 -1.78 15.59 0.25
C TYR A 76 -2.26 15.63 1.71
N THR A 77 -3.45 15.08 1.92
CA THR A 77 -4.01 14.86 3.25
C THR A 77 -4.22 13.37 3.46
N THR A 78 -3.64 12.82 4.51
CA THR A 78 -3.81 11.39 4.81
C THR A 78 -5.21 11.11 5.34
N ILE A 79 -5.84 10.07 4.80
CA ILE A 79 -7.12 9.53 5.25
C ILE A 79 -6.97 8.06 5.61
N SER A 80 -7.91 7.50 6.37
CA SER A 80 -8.00 6.06 6.61
C SER A 80 -8.87 5.37 5.56
N ILE A 81 -8.82 4.03 5.48
CA ILE A 81 -9.75 3.27 4.63
C ILE A 81 -11.19 3.49 5.13
N ARG A 82 -11.39 3.64 6.44
CA ARG A 82 -12.69 4.00 7.03
C ARG A 82 -13.22 5.33 6.50
N ASP A 83 -12.35 6.34 6.39
CA ASP A 83 -12.73 7.65 5.85
C ASP A 83 -13.24 7.51 4.40
N PHE A 84 -12.50 6.74 3.58
CA PHE A 84 -12.93 6.45 2.21
C PHE A 84 -14.28 5.73 2.16
N LEU A 85 -14.47 4.67 2.95
CA LEU A 85 -15.73 3.92 2.98
C LEU A 85 -16.92 4.79 3.44
N ARG A 86 -16.69 5.69 4.40
CA ARG A 86 -17.72 6.64 4.84
C ARG A 86 -18.05 7.65 3.75
N ALA A 87 -17.04 8.17 3.07
CA ALA A 87 -17.23 9.10 1.96
C ALA A 87 -17.95 8.43 0.77
N LYS A 88 -17.60 7.19 0.44
CA LYS A 88 -18.30 6.37 -0.58
C LYS A 88 -19.78 6.17 -0.27
N LYS A 89 -20.16 6.19 1.02
CA LYS A 89 -21.56 6.15 1.50
C LYS A 89 -22.21 7.52 1.62
N GLY A 90 -21.51 8.60 1.25
CA GLY A 90 -22.01 9.98 1.37
C GLY A 90 -22.09 10.50 2.80
N LEU A 91 -21.38 9.88 3.76
CA LEU A 91 -21.40 10.25 5.18
C LEU A 91 -20.36 11.30 5.54
N GLN A 92 -19.44 11.60 4.67
CA GLN A 92 -18.44 12.67 4.79
C GLN A 92 -17.87 13.02 3.41
N GLU A 93 -17.17 14.13 3.31
CA GLU A 93 -16.39 14.52 2.13
C GLU A 93 -14.91 14.12 2.31
N LEU A 94 -14.23 13.83 1.21
CA LEU A 94 -12.79 13.63 1.21
C LEU A 94 -12.09 15.00 1.04
N PRO A 95 -10.85 15.15 1.55
CA PRO A 95 -10.02 16.31 1.25
C PRO A 95 -9.74 16.38 -0.26
N ALA A 96 -9.28 17.55 -0.73
CA ALA A 96 -9.05 17.79 -2.15
C ALA A 96 -7.99 16.84 -2.77
N LYS A 97 -6.99 16.43 -1.99
CA LYS A 97 -5.89 15.54 -2.44
C LYS A 97 -5.65 14.45 -1.40
N PRO A 98 -6.52 13.42 -1.34
CA PRO A 98 -6.38 12.37 -0.34
C PRO A 98 -5.27 11.38 -0.70
N VAL A 99 -4.68 10.77 0.32
CA VAL A 99 -3.76 9.63 0.23
C VAL A 99 -3.98 8.71 1.41
N ILE A 100 -3.89 7.40 1.21
CA ILE A 100 -3.89 6.43 2.31
C ILE A 100 -2.48 5.85 2.47
N LEU A 101 -2.00 5.81 3.71
CA LEU A 101 -0.76 5.14 4.07
C LEU A 101 -1.11 3.79 4.68
N THR A 102 -0.58 2.70 4.12
CA THR A 102 -0.78 1.34 4.63
C THR A 102 0.56 0.68 4.95
N PHE A 103 0.60 -0.11 6.03
CA PHE A 103 1.79 -0.81 6.48
C PHE A 103 1.41 -2.27 6.75
N ASP A 104 2.05 -3.19 6.05
CA ASP A 104 1.77 -4.61 6.16
C ASP A 104 2.64 -5.27 7.25
N ASP A 105 2.31 -6.49 7.64
CA ASP A 105 2.95 -7.38 8.62
C ASP A 105 2.82 -6.97 10.09
N GLY A 106 2.77 -5.68 10.42
CA GLY A 106 2.66 -5.22 11.81
C GLY A 106 3.96 -5.29 12.60
N TYR A 107 5.08 -4.88 12.01
CA TYR A 107 6.38 -4.81 12.68
C TYR A 107 6.36 -3.87 13.90
N ARG A 108 7.13 -4.22 14.95
CA ARG A 108 7.21 -3.43 16.19
C ARG A 108 7.68 -1.99 15.94
N THR A 109 8.52 -1.78 14.94
CA THR A 109 9.00 -0.45 14.55
C THR A 109 7.88 0.48 14.07
N ASN A 110 6.72 -0.08 13.68
CA ASN A 110 5.54 0.72 13.39
C ASN A 110 4.98 1.43 14.65
N TYR A 111 5.27 0.91 15.84
CA TYR A 111 4.95 1.59 17.09
C TYR A 111 6.08 2.52 17.57
N THR A 112 7.33 2.05 17.51
CA THR A 112 8.46 2.77 18.14
C THR A 112 9.00 3.90 17.28
N GLU A 113 8.95 3.78 15.96
CA GLU A 113 9.55 4.73 15.02
C GLU A 113 8.50 5.40 14.11
N LEU A 114 7.61 4.63 13.47
CA LEU A 114 6.61 5.16 12.57
C LEU A 114 5.57 6.05 13.27
N LEU A 115 4.95 5.55 14.34
CA LEU A 115 3.83 6.22 15.00
C LEU A 115 4.17 7.65 15.47
N PRO A 116 5.33 7.93 16.12
CA PRO A 116 5.71 9.29 16.47
C PRO A 116 5.85 10.23 15.27
N LEU A 117 6.30 9.73 14.12
CA LEU A 117 6.45 10.53 12.90
C LEU A 117 5.10 10.94 12.31
N LEU A 118 4.12 10.04 12.35
CA LEU A 118 2.75 10.30 11.90
C LEU A 118 2.05 11.30 12.82
N GLU A 119 2.19 11.12 14.14
CA GLU A 119 1.59 12.03 15.13
C GLU A 119 2.14 13.45 15.04
N ALA A 120 3.46 13.59 14.91
CA ALA A 120 4.10 14.91 14.75
C ALA A 120 3.55 15.70 13.55
N ARG A 121 2.94 15.00 12.57
CA ARG A 121 2.36 15.60 11.36
C ARG A 121 0.83 15.50 11.29
N ASN A 122 0.18 14.99 12.34
CA ASN A 122 -1.27 14.73 12.38
C ASN A 122 -1.74 13.88 11.18
N MET A 123 -0.95 12.85 10.84
CA MET A 123 -1.21 11.95 9.72
C MET A 123 -1.86 10.66 10.19
N LYS A 124 -2.76 10.11 9.35
CA LYS A 124 -3.43 8.83 9.54
C LYS A 124 -2.71 7.71 8.79
N ALA A 125 -2.87 6.48 9.27
CA ALA A 125 -2.40 5.27 8.60
C ALA A 125 -3.26 4.06 8.97
N THR A 126 -3.14 2.99 8.18
CA THR A 126 -3.70 1.66 8.44
C THR A 126 -2.56 0.65 8.57
N ILE A 127 -2.53 -0.11 9.66
CA ILE A 127 -1.60 -1.24 9.87
C ILE A 127 -2.35 -2.54 9.63
N PHE A 128 -1.86 -3.38 8.73
CA PHE A 128 -2.39 -4.72 8.50
C PHE A 128 -1.55 -5.75 9.26
N MET A 129 -2.15 -6.35 10.27
CA MET A 129 -1.46 -7.23 11.22
C MET A 129 -1.65 -8.69 10.89
N VAL A 130 -0.57 -9.48 10.90
CA VAL A 130 -0.60 -10.95 10.85
C VAL A 130 -1.02 -11.46 12.23
N GLY A 131 -2.14 -12.16 12.31
CA GLY A 131 -2.77 -12.51 13.60
C GLY A 131 -1.87 -13.30 14.55
N ASN A 132 -1.18 -14.33 14.05
CA ASN A 132 -0.33 -15.21 14.86
C ASN A 132 1.05 -14.62 15.18
N ASP A 133 1.43 -13.50 14.56
CA ASP A 133 2.69 -12.83 14.87
C ASP A 133 2.56 -11.80 16.00
N ILE A 134 1.32 -11.49 16.44
CA ILE A 134 1.08 -10.52 17.52
C ILE A 134 1.75 -10.98 18.81
N GLY A 135 2.63 -10.13 19.35
CA GLY A 135 3.39 -10.42 20.58
C GLY A 135 4.69 -11.16 20.37
N GLN A 136 5.02 -11.59 19.14
CA GLN A 136 6.33 -12.14 18.83
C GLN A 136 7.41 -11.03 18.77
N ASP A 137 8.68 -11.42 18.83
CA ASP A 137 9.81 -10.51 19.06
C ASP A 137 9.91 -9.31 18.11
N LYS A 138 9.59 -9.49 16.84
CA LYS A 138 9.74 -8.45 15.81
C LYS A 138 8.43 -7.68 15.56
N TYR A 139 7.33 -8.07 16.19
CA TYR A 139 5.99 -7.61 15.86
C TYR A 139 5.32 -6.83 16.98
N LEU A 140 4.23 -6.17 16.66
CA LEU A 140 3.42 -5.39 17.61
C LEU A 140 2.81 -6.31 18.67
N THR A 141 2.74 -5.79 19.90
CA THR A 141 2.01 -6.47 20.99
C THR A 141 0.55 -6.06 21.01
N TRP A 142 -0.30 -6.84 21.67
CA TRP A 142 -1.72 -6.52 21.90
C TRP A 142 -1.93 -5.14 22.53
N GLU A 143 -1.03 -4.76 23.41
CA GLU A 143 -1.06 -3.47 24.10
C GLU A 143 -0.77 -2.32 23.15
N GLN A 144 0.25 -2.50 22.30
CA GLN A 144 0.63 -1.51 21.28
C GLN A 144 -0.48 -1.34 20.23
N LEU A 145 -1.10 -2.43 19.76
CA LEU A 145 -2.23 -2.35 18.82
C LEU A 145 -3.39 -1.52 19.38
N ARG A 146 -3.80 -1.80 20.62
CA ARG A 146 -4.86 -1.04 21.28
C ARG A 146 -4.49 0.43 21.52
N ASP A 147 -3.23 0.71 21.83
CA ASP A 147 -2.76 2.09 22.01
C ASP A 147 -2.76 2.85 20.67
N MET A 148 -2.26 2.21 19.60
CA MET A 148 -2.28 2.79 18.25
C MET A 148 -3.69 3.15 17.80
N GLN A 149 -4.70 2.30 18.06
CA GLN A 149 -6.08 2.61 17.73
C GLN A 149 -6.63 3.83 18.49
N LYS A 150 -6.32 3.94 19.80
CA LYS A 150 -6.68 5.13 20.60
C LYS A 150 -6.03 6.40 20.06
N ARG A 151 -4.88 6.28 19.42
CA ARG A 151 -4.11 7.36 18.81
C ARG A 151 -4.48 7.58 17.33
N GLY A 152 -5.56 6.94 16.85
CA GLY A 152 -6.15 7.19 15.53
C GLY A 152 -5.58 6.37 14.37
N ILE A 153 -4.75 5.36 14.65
CA ILE A 153 -4.27 4.40 13.64
C ILE A 153 -5.33 3.32 13.43
N GLU A 154 -5.68 3.04 12.18
CA GLU A 154 -6.56 1.95 11.83
C GLU A 154 -5.80 0.62 11.84
N ILE A 155 -6.38 -0.44 12.41
CA ILE A 155 -5.83 -1.78 12.39
C ILE A 155 -6.71 -2.66 11.51
N GLY A 156 -6.10 -3.33 10.55
CA GLY A 156 -6.69 -4.31 9.65
C GLY A 156 -6.03 -5.68 9.78
N SER A 157 -6.59 -6.66 9.09
CA SER A 157 -6.07 -8.03 9.04
C SER A 157 -5.09 -8.24 7.89
N HIS A 158 -4.04 -9.01 8.14
CA HIS A 158 -3.16 -9.58 7.12
C HIS A 158 -3.16 -11.10 7.17
N THR A 159 -4.34 -11.70 7.41
CA THR A 159 -4.60 -13.12 7.67
C THR A 159 -4.01 -13.63 8.99
N ALA A 160 -4.22 -14.91 9.30
CA ALA A 160 -3.69 -15.49 10.52
C ALA A 160 -2.19 -15.80 10.43
N ASN A 161 -1.71 -16.29 9.28
CA ASN A 161 -0.35 -16.81 9.12
C ASN A 161 0.42 -16.21 7.92
N HIS A 162 -0.09 -15.15 7.28
CA HIS A 162 0.52 -14.54 6.10
C HIS A 162 0.76 -15.52 4.93
N LEU A 163 -0.07 -16.54 4.81
CA LEU A 163 0.01 -17.47 3.69
C LEU A 163 -0.78 -16.93 2.50
N PRO A 164 -0.28 -17.07 1.24
CA PRO A 164 -1.02 -16.66 0.06
C PRO A 164 -2.38 -17.38 -0.01
N LEU A 165 -3.47 -16.63 0.08
CA LEU A 165 -4.83 -17.21 0.06
C LEU A 165 -5.15 -17.92 -1.27
N THR A 166 -4.46 -17.53 -2.34
CA THR A 166 -4.61 -18.13 -3.68
C THR A 166 -4.01 -19.54 -3.79
N ASP A 167 -3.16 -19.93 -2.86
CA ASP A 167 -2.45 -21.21 -2.88
C ASP A 167 -3.18 -22.29 -2.05
N MET A 168 -4.36 -21.97 -1.50
CA MET A 168 -5.14 -22.87 -0.67
C MET A 168 -6.59 -22.99 -1.16
N ASP A 169 -7.31 -24.01 -0.69
CA ASP A 169 -8.75 -24.11 -0.95
C ASP A 169 -9.54 -23.02 -0.22
N LEU A 170 -10.72 -22.72 -0.71
CA LEU A 170 -11.54 -21.62 -0.18
C LEU A 170 -11.94 -21.79 1.29
N ALA A 171 -12.10 -23.03 1.78
CA ALA A 171 -12.45 -23.28 3.16
C ALA A 171 -11.26 -22.95 4.09
N THR A 172 -10.05 -23.37 3.73
CA THR A 172 -8.82 -23.02 4.44
C THR A 172 -8.55 -21.52 4.39
N ALA A 173 -8.73 -20.88 3.23
CA ALA A 173 -8.60 -19.43 3.10
C ALA A 173 -9.58 -18.68 4.01
N ARG A 174 -10.82 -19.17 4.13
CA ARG A 174 -11.84 -18.63 5.04
C ARG A 174 -11.42 -18.71 6.51
N GLU A 175 -10.85 -19.84 6.93
CA GLU A 175 -10.36 -19.99 8.30
C GLU A 175 -9.20 -19.02 8.61
N GLU A 176 -8.27 -18.83 7.69
CA GLU A 176 -7.17 -17.86 7.81
C GLU A 176 -7.69 -16.43 8.06
N VAL A 177 -8.64 -16.00 7.27
CA VAL A 177 -9.25 -14.68 7.34
C VAL A 177 -10.06 -14.50 8.62
N LYS A 178 -10.89 -15.49 8.95
CA LYS A 178 -11.77 -15.47 10.12
C LYS A 178 -10.99 -15.54 11.43
N LEU A 179 -9.99 -16.43 11.51
CA LEU A 179 -9.16 -16.57 12.69
C LEU A 179 -8.43 -15.29 13.04
N SER A 180 -7.82 -14.62 12.05
CA SER A 180 -7.14 -13.35 12.26
C SER A 180 -8.08 -12.29 12.86
N LYS A 181 -9.27 -12.11 12.29
CA LYS A 181 -10.29 -11.18 12.78
C LYS A 181 -10.70 -11.50 14.21
N LEU A 182 -11.06 -12.76 14.49
CA LEU A 182 -11.49 -13.20 15.81
C LEU A 182 -10.40 -13.05 16.87
N LEU A 183 -9.13 -13.38 16.54
CA LEU A 183 -8.01 -13.21 17.47
C LEU A 183 -7.87 -11.75 17.91
N MET A 184 -7.94 -10.82 16.98
CA MET A 184 -7.78 -9.40 17.28
C MET A 184 -8.97 -8.86 18.08
N GLU A 185 -10.19 -9.16 17.69
CA GLU A 185 -11.41 -8.67 18.36
C GLU A 185 -11.56 -9.25 19.78
N TRP A 186 -11.25 -10.53 20.00
CA TRP A 186 -11.25 -11.14 21.35
C TRP A 186 -10.21 -10.51 22.28
N ASN A 187 -9.09 -10.05 21.73
CA ASN A 187 -8.07 -9.33 22.47
C ASN A 187 -8.33 -7.82 22.57
N LYS A 188 -9.57 -7.38 22.30
CA LYS A 188 -10.03 -5.99 22.45
C LYS A 188 -9.33 -5.01 21.53
N VAL A 189 -8.88 -5.47 20.37
CA VAL A 189 -8.66 -4.60 19.22
C VAL A 189 -10.03 -4.29 18.64
N ASP A 190 -10.30 -3.03 18.27
CA ASP A 190 -11.61 -2.65 17.72
C ASP A 190 -11.94 -3.48 16.47
N THR A 191 -13.21 -3.46 16.07
CA THR A 191 -13.72 -4.23 14.93
C THR A 191 -12.80 -4.20 13.73
N ILE A 192 -12.37 -5.37 13.28
CA ILE A 192 -11.54 -5.58 12.08
C ILE A 192 -12.46 -5.72 10.87
N TYR A 193 -12.38 -4.78 9.95
CA TYR A 193 -13.24 -4.73 8.75
C TYR A 193 -12.46 -4.54 7.45
N THR A 194 -11.12 -4.45 7.52
CA THR A 194 -10.24 -4.31 6.36
C THR A 194 -9.20 -5.43 6.34
N LEU A 195 -8.83 -5.86 5.13
CA LEU A 195 -7.82 -6.90 4.92
C LEU A 195 -6.80 -6.46 3.87
N SER A 196 -5.53 -6.78 4.10
CA SER A 196 -4.52 -6.81 3.04
C SER A 196 -4.34 -8.26 2.57
N TYR A 197 -4.49 -8.50 1.26
CA TYR A 197 -4.23 -9.82 0.70
C TYR A 197 -2.73 -10.13 0.78
N PRO A 198 -2.31 -11.27 1.38
CA PRO A 198 -0.91 -11.68 1.37
C PRO A 198 -0.33 -11.72 -0.04
N ASN A 199 0.86 -11.14 -0.24
CA ASN A 199 1.50 -10.93 -1.53
C ASN A 199 0.66 -10.13 -2.54
N GLY A 200 -0.39 -9.45 -2.10
CA GLY A 200 -1.30 -8.68 -2.94
C GLY A 200 -2.22 -9.50 -3.85
N LYS A 201 -2.20 -10.85 -3.75
CA LYS A 201 -2.88 -11.77 -4.66
C LYS A 201 -4.30 -12.10 -4.22
N PHE A 202 -5.22 -12.09 -5.17
CA PHE A 202 -6.64 -12.38 -4.94
C PHE A 202 -7.27 -13.16 -6.09
N THR A 203 -8.45 -13.74 -5.84
CA THR A 203 -9.36 -14.28 -6.86
C THR A 203 -10.76 -13.73 -6.62
N PRO A 204 -11.67 -13.81 -7.64
CA PRO A 204 -13.06 -13.41 -7.46
C PRO A 204 -13.75 -14.15 -6.30
N GLU A 205 -13.45 -15.43 -6.10
CA GLU A 205 -14.01 -16.26 -5.04
C GLU A 205 -13.55 -15.79 -3.65
N LEU A 206 -12.26 -15.42 -3.52
CA LEU A 206 -11.71 -14.85 -2.28
C LEU A 206 -12.34 -13.51 -1.95
N ARG A 207 -12.51 -12.64 -2.96
CA ARG A 207 -13.20 -11.36 -2.81
C ARG A 207 -14.64 -11.56 -2.29
N ASP A 208 -15.38 -12.51 -2.87
CA ASP A 208 -16.76 -12.77 -2.47
C ASP A 208 -16.83 -13.41 -1.08
N MET A 209 -15.90 -14.28 -0.74
CA MET A 209 -15.75 -14.85 0.59
C MET A 209 -15.51 -13.77 1.66
N LEU A 210 -14.72 -12.73 1.38
CA LEU A 210 -14.50 -11.63 2.34
C LEU A 210 -15.79 -10.87 2.68
N LYS A 211 -16.72 -10.74 1.73
CA LYS A 211 -18.04 -10.13 1.97
C LYS A 211 -18.87 -10.97 2.94
N GLU A 212 -18.83 -12.29 2.79
CA GLU A 212 -19.52 -13.23 3.69
C GLU A 212 -18.94 -13.21 5.11
N GLU A 213 -17.62 -12.97 5.25
CA GLU A 213 -16.94 -12.81 6.54
C GLU A 213 -17.00 -11.37 7.10
N GLU A 214 -17.90 -10.54 6.56
CA GLU A 214 -18.18 -9.18 7.04
C GLU A 214 -16.98 -8.22 7.00
N TYR A 215 -16.03 -8.45 6.09
CA TYR A 215 -15.07 -7.41 5.74
C TYR A 215 -15.75 -6.36 4.88
N LEU A 216 -15.31 -5.11 4.96
CA LEU A 216 -15.87 -3.99 4.22
C LEU A 216 -14.95 -3.51 3.10
N ALA A 217 -13.67 -3.81 3.19
CA ALA A 217 -12.69 -3.50 2.15
C ALA A 217 -11.48 -4.43 2.23
N ALA A 218 -10.78 -4.55 1.09
CA ALA A 218 -9.48 -5.21 1.04
C ALA A 218 -8.56 -4.50 0.05
N VAL A 219 -7.25 -4.52 0.35
CA VAL A 219 -6.20 -3.94 -0.49
C VAL A 219 -5.40 -5.02 -1.19
N THR A 220 -5.07 -4.78 -2.46
CA THR A 220 -4.28 -5.67 -3.31
C THR A 220 -2.86 -5.14 -3.51
N GLY A 221 -2.03 -5.86 -4.25
CA GLY A 221 -0.72 -5.37 -4.72
C GLY A 221 -0.79 -4.67 -6.09
N ASP A 222 -1.95 -4.66 -6.76
CA ASP A 222 -2.12 -4.06 -8.07
C ASP A 222 -1.93 -2.53 -8.00
N PRO A 223 -1.11 -1.93 -8.87
CA PRO A 223 -0.88 -0.50 -8.86
C PRO A 223 -2.01 0.29 -9.54
N GLY A 224 -2.41 1.40 -8.95
CA GLY A 224 -3.40 2.31 -9.53
C GLY A 224 -3.96 3.32 -8.54
N TYR A 225 -4.83 4.21 -9.04
CA TYR A 225 -5.63 5.12 -8.23
C TYR A 225 -6.98 4.48 -7.92
N ASN A 226 -7.51 4.83 -6.77
CA ASN A 226 -8.84 4.37 -6.31
C ASN A 226 -9.84 5.51 -6.40
N THR A 227 -11.02 5.21 -6.94
CA THR A 227 -12.14 6.15 -7.05
C THR A 227 -13.34 5.61 -6.25
N PHE A 228 -14.44 6.36 -6.22
CA PHE A 228 -15.68 5.85 -5.63
C PHE A 228 -16.28 4.68 -6.42
N ASP A 229 -15.87 4.46 -7.68
CA ASP A 229 -16.32 3.31 -8.48
C ASP A 229 -15.45 2.06 -8.28
N THR A 230 -14.26 2.20 -7.67
CA THR A 230 -13.40 1.07 -7.35
C THR A 230 -14.13 0.09 -6.41
N ASP A 231 -14.05 -1.22 -6.71
CA ASP A 231 -14.55 -2.26 -5.80
C ASP A 231 -13.77 -2.16 -4.47
N PRO A 232 -14.44 -1.94 -3.32
CA PRO A 232 -13.76 -1.77 -2.05
C PRO A 232 -12.94 -2.99 -1.62
N TYR A 233 -13.20 -4.16 -2.16
CA TYR A 233 -12.42 -5.39 -1.90
C TYR A 233 -11.21 -5.56 -2.84
N LEU A 234 -10.99 -4.62 -3.75
CA LEU A 234 -9.90 -4.64 -4.74
C LEU A 234 -9.19 -3.28 -4.81
N LEU A 235 -8.96 -2.66 -3.68
CA LEU A 235 -8.27 -1.38 -3.61
C LEU A 235 -6.81 -1.53 -4.05
N GLN A 236 -6.40 -0.71 -4.99
CA GLN A 236 -5.09 -0.74 -5.61
C GLN A 236 -4.06 0.01 -4.75
N ARG A 237 -2.80 -0.45 -4.75
CA ARG A 237 -1.73 0.16 -3.96
C ARG A 237 -0.49 0.45 -4.79
N THR A 238 0.24 1.48 -4.39
CA THR A 238 1.59 1.79 -4.88
C THR A 238 2.60 1.27 -3.87
N ASN A 239 3.34 0.22 -4.22
CA ASN A 239 4.37 -0.36 -3.37
C ASN A 239 5.56 0.60 -3.21
N ILE A 240 5.98 0.85 -1.96
CA ILE A 240 7.13 1.69 -1.58
C ILE A 240 8.15 0.81 -0.83
N PRO A 241 9.06 0.16 -1.56
CA PRO A 241 10.12 -0.66 -0.99
C PRO A 241 11.28 0.19 -0.48
N HIS A 242 12.33 -0.48 -0.01
CA HIS A 242 13.61 0.17 0.30
C HIS A 242 14.09 1.06 -0.86
N PRO A 243 14.31 2.36 -0.64
CA PRO A 243 14.69 3.26 -1.73
C PRO A 243 16.17 3.11 -2.08
N THR A 244 16.46 2.94 -3.37
CA THR A 244 17.83 3.01 -3.90
C THR A 244 18.27 4.46 -4.17
N PHE A 245 17.31 5.30 -4.53
CA PHE A 245 17.53 6.71 -4.91
C PHE A 245 16.75 7.69 -4.00
N GLY A 246 16.46 7.28 -2.76
CA GLY A 246 15.79 8.12 -1.76
C GLY A 246 14.47 8.72 -2.26
N LEU A 247 14.24 9.99 -1.94
CA LEU A 247 13.02 10.71 -2.30
C LEU A 247 12.75 10.75 -3.81
N LEU A 248 13.77 10.66 -4.66
CA LEU A 248 13.59 10.70 -6.12
C LEU A 248 12.85 9.46 -6.61
N GLU A 249 13.16 8.29 -6.05
CA GLU A 249 12.46 7.06 -6.36
C GLU A 249 11.00 7.11 -5.89
N PHE A 250 10.74 7.64 -4.71
CA PHE A 250 9.39 7.83 -4.19
C PHE A 250 8.54 8.69 -5.12
N LYS A 251 9.06 9.86 -5.54
CA LYS A 251 8.40 10.74 -6.52
C LYS A 251 8.13 10.02 -7.83
N TRP A 252 9.08 9.22 -8.30
CA TRP A 252 8.92 8.45 -9.52
C TRP A 252 7.83 7.38 -9.39
N ARG A 253 7.72 6.70 -8.25
CA ARG A 253 6.67 5.71 -8.01
C ARG A 253 5.27 6.34 -8.04
N LEU A 254 5.09 7.49 -7.40
CA LEU A 254 3.84 8.24 -7.47
C LEU A 254 3.51 8.67 -8.90
N LEU A 255 4.49 9.24 -9.60
CA LEU A 255 4.34 9.65 -10.99
C LEU A 255 4.02 8.46 -11.91
N LYS A 256 4.71 7.35 -11.75
CA LYS A 256 4.47 6.13 -12.51
C LYS A 256 3.04 5.63 -12.32
N THR A 257 2.55 5.56 -11.08
CA THR A 257 1.18 5.13 -10.78
C THR A 257 0.17 6.08 -11.41
N ARG A 258 0.38 7.40 -11.32
CA ARG A 258 -0.44 8.41 -12.00
C ARG A 258 -0.50 8.16 -13.52
N ILE A 259 0.66 8.00 -14.18
CA ILE A 259 0.76 7.76 -15.62
C ILE A 259 0.02 6.45 -16.00
N TRP A 260 0.21 5.38 -15.25
CA TRP A 260 -0.45 4.11 -15.51
C TRP A 260 -1.96 4.22 -15.40
N THR A 261 -2.45 4.90 -14.37
CA THR A 261 -3.89 5.18 -14.22
C THR A 261 -4.43 5.98 -15.40
N GLN A 262 -3.73 7.05 -15.83
CA GLN A 262 -4.14 7.87 -16.99
C GLN A 262 -4.17 7.10 -18.30
N LEU A 263 -3.26 6.15 -18.48
CA LEU A 263 -3.17 5.30 -19.69
C LEU A 263 -4.06 4.05 -19.62
N GLY A 264 -4.77 3.82 -18.51
CA GLY A 264 -5.58 2.61 -18.31
C GLY A 264 -4.74 1.34 -18.25
N ILE A 265 -3.47 1.44 -17.82
CA ILE A 265 -2.58 0.29 -17.67
C ILE A 265 -2.88 -0.40 -16.35
N ASN A 266 -3.59 -1.53 -16.42
CA ASN A 266 -3.86 -2.38 -15.26
C ASN A 266 -2.84 -3.52 -15.22
N GLN A 267 -2.18 -3.70 -14.08
CA GLN A 267 -1.34 -4.86 -13.81
C GLN A 267 -2.00 -5.66 -12.69
N HIS A 268 -2.25 -6.94 -12.93
CA HIS A 268 -2.66 -7.86 -11.88
C HIS A 268 -1.45 -8.67 -11.42
N ILE A 269 -1.21 -8.66 -10.12
CA ILE A 269 -0.21 -9.52 -9.48
C ILE A 269 -0.82 -10.92 -9.36
N GLN A 270 -0.38 -11.83 -10.26
CA GLN A 270 -0.84 -13.23 -10.29
C GLN A 270 0.02 -14.12 -9.39
#